data_b492541f3a6411ee8d95e081853f7ccc
#
_entry.id   b492541f3a6411ee8d95e081853f7ccc
#
_cell.length_a   1.000
_cell.length_b   1.000
_cell.length_c   1.000
_cell.angle_alpha   90.00
_cell.angle_beta   90.00
_cell.angle_gamma   90.00
#
_symmetry.space_group_name_H-M   'P 1'
#
loop_
_entity.id
_entity.type
_entity.pdbx_description
1 polymer ?
#
loop_
_entity_poly.entity_id
_entity_poly.type
_entity_poly.pdbx_seq_one_letter_code
_entity_poly.pdbx_strand_id
1 'polypeptide(L)'
;MYNFESLSPKDFEELTRDLLQKELNITLESFKNGKDQGIDLRFAKNSTNELIVQCKHYKNSTFNNLVSSLKEEVNKVQKLLPKRYIIASSLPLTPQNKAKILQICNPYILSTSDIYGLDDLNNLIQKYPNVENDHFKLWMTSTNVLERILHSDIVNESVFKLEEITEKIKRFVPNPSLDKAHLILKKENCVVISGAPGVGKTTLAEM
;
A
#
# COMPACT_ATOMS: atom_id res chain seq x y z
N MET A 1 1.24 9.33 -1.54
CA MET A 1 2.10 9.26 -0.34
C MET A 1 1.20 9.42 0.86
N TYR A 2 1.26 8.52 1.82
CA TYR A 2 0.42 8.50 3.01
C TYR A 2 1.09 9.26 4.15
N ASN A 3 0.25 10.00 4.88
CA ASN A 3 0.55 10.52 6.21
C ASN A 3 -0.04 9.52 7.21
N PHE A 4 0.75 8.98 8.11
CA PHE A 4 0.30 7.97 9.06
C PHE A 4 -0.39 8.55 10.31
N GLU A 5 -0.61 9.86 10.39
CA GLU A 5 -1.19 10.54 11.57
C GLU A 5 -2.59 10.04 11.97
N SER A 6 -3.36 9.57 10.99
CA SER A 6 -4.72 9.03 11.22
C SER A 6 -4.72 7.64 11.84
N LEU A 7 -3.62 6.89 11.73
CA LEU A 7 -3.50 5.56 12.30
C LEU A 7 -3.39 5.63 13.83
N SER A 8 -3.92 4.63 14.51
CA SER A 8 -3.55 4.39 15.90
C SER A 8 -2.15 3.76 15.97
N PRO A 9 -1.46 3.79 17.13
CA PRO A 9 -0.19 3.07 17.29
C PRO A 9 -0.29 1.60 16.88
N LYS A 10 -1.41 0.94 17.21
CA LYS A 10 -1.64 -0.46 16.85
C LYS A 10 -1.84 -0.66 15.35
N ASP A 11 -2.59 0.20 14.68
CA ASP A 11 -2.75 0.15 13.22
C ASP A 11 -1.38 0.34 12.52
N PHE A 12 -0.53 1.22 13.05
CA PHE A 12 0.82 1.44 12.52
C PHE A 12 1.75 0.22 12.71
N GLU A 13 1.65 -0.45 13.87
CA GLU A 13 2.37 -1.72 14.11
C GLU A 13 1.93 -2.81 13.14
N GLU A 14 0.61 -2.98 12.92
CA GLU A 14 0.06 -3.98 12.02
C GLU A 14 0.46 -3.70 10.56
N LEU A 15 0.37 -2.46 10.10
CA LEU A 15 0.85 -2.05 8.79
C LEU A 15 2.35 -2.35 8.62
N THR A 16 3.15 -1.95 9.60
CA THR A 16 4.61 -2.19 9.59
C THR A 16 4.92 -3.69 9.55
N ARG A 17 4.22 -4.50 10.34
CA ARG A 17 4.34 -5.97 10.33
C ARG A 17 4.11 -6.51 8.94
N ASP A 18 2.99 -6.16 8.31
CA ASP A 18 2.59 -6.75 7.05
C ASP A 18 3.52 -6.32 5.89
N LEU A 19 3.99 -5.07 5.90
CA LEU A 19 5.01 -4.61 4.97
C LEU A 19 6.34 -5.34 5.13
N LEU A 20 6.85 -5.43 6.37
CA LEU A 20 8.12 -6.07 6.65
C LEU A 20 8.08 -7.60 6.44
N GLN A 21 6.95 -8.26 6.72
CA GLN A 21 6.77 -9.67 6.39
C GLN A 21 6.92 -9.93 4.88
N LYS A 22 6.35 -9.06 4.05
CA LYS A 22 6.50 -9.14 2.59
C LYS A 22 7.93 -8.84 2.14
N GLU A 23 8.53 -7.77 2.68
CA GLU A 23 9.87 -7.34 2.28
C GLU A 23 10.95 -8.35 2.67
N LEU A 24 10.86 -8.92 3.88
CA LEU A 24 11.87 -9.83 4.41
C LEU A 24 11.55 -11.32 4.16
N ASN A 25 10.36 -11.61 3.64
CA ASN A 25 9.84 -12.97 3.42
C ASN A 25 9.91 -13.86 4.69
N ILE A 26 9.44 -13.32 5.82
CA ILE A 26 9.39 -13.99 7.13
C ILE A 26 8.02 -13.76 7.76
N THR A 27 7.69 -14.55 8.79
CA THR A 27 6.49 -14.31 9.62
C THR A 27 6.90 -13.66 10.93
N LEU A 28 6.33 -12.50 11.24
CA LEU A 28 6.59 -11.77 12.47
C LEU A 28 5.49 -12.02 13.50
N GLU A 29 5.90 -12.33 14.73
CA GLU A 29 5.00 -12.41 15.87
C GLU A 29 4.63 -11.01 16.34
N SER A 30 3.36 -10.81 16.71
CA SER A 30 2.84 -9.58 17.34
C SER A 30 2.43 -9.87 18.77
N PHE A 31 2.58 -8.91 19.66
CA PHE A 31 2.29 -9.07 21.07
C PHE A 31 1.13 -8.18 21.53
N LYS A 32 0.54 -8.53 22.67
CA LYS A 32 -0.48 -7.72 23.32
C LYS A 32 0.18 -6.53 24.04
N ASN A 33 -0.38 -5.34 23.87
CA ASN A 33 0.12 -4.14 24.54
C ASN A 33 0.21 -4.31 26.07
N GLY A 34 1.34 -3.94 26.66
CA GLY A 34 1.44 -3.67 28.09
C GLY A 34 2.46 -4.45 28.91
N LYS A 35 2.98 -5.62 28.50
CA LYS A 35 4.03 -6.37 29.22
C LYS A 35 4.99 -7.10 28.29
N ASP A 36 5.29 -6.54 27.16
CA ASP A 36 6.05 -7.07 26.03
C ASP A 36 7.56 -6.76 26.09
N GLN A 37 8.03 -6.21 27.20
CA GLN A 37 9.43 -5.80 27.41
C GLN A 37 9.93 -4.79 26.35
N GLY A 38 9.01 -4.12 25.65
CA GLY A 38 9.32 -3.18 24.56
C GLY A 38 9.54 -3.85 23.21
N ILE A 39 8.96 -5.04 23.00
CA ILE A 39 8.98 -5.73 21.71
C ILE A 39 7.63 -5.50 21.03
N ASP A 40 7.60 -4.81 19.90
CA ASP A 40 6.37 -4.67 19.11
C ASP A 40 6.19 -5.89 18.19
N LEU A 41 7.25 -6.25 17.45
CA LEU A 41 7.25 -7.41 16.55
C LEU A 41 8.53 -8.22 16.72
N ARG A 42 8.44 -9.55 16.54
CA ARG A 42 9.57 -10.45 16.68
C ARG A 42 9.57 -11.57 15.63
N PHE A 43 10.75 -11.95 15.18
CA PHE A 43 11.00 -13.24 14.56
C PHE A 43 11.98 -14.03 15.41
N ALA A 44 11.55 -15.17 15.93
CA ALA A 44 12.36 -16.04 16.75
C ALA A 44 12.57 -17.40 16.07
N LYS A 45 13.76 -17.98 16.24
CA LYS A 45 14.09 -19.34 15.79
C LYS A 45 14.84 -20.05 16.91
N ASN A 46 14.38 -21.25 17.26
CA ASN A 46 15.00 -22.05 18.33
C ASN A 46 15.23 -21.26 19.63
N SER A 47 14.23 -20.51 20.08
CA SER A 47 14.28 -19.64 21.27
C SER A 47 15.29 -18.48 21.22
N THR A 48 15.87 -18.20 20.05
CA THR A 48 16.75 -17.05 19.85
C THR A 48 16.01 -15.94 19.13
N ASN A 49 16.15 -14.70 19.61
CA ASN A 49 15.61 -13.52 18.93
C ASN A 49 16.46 -13.22 17.68
N GLU A 50 16.05 -13.76 16.53
CA GLU A 50 16.76 -13.51 15.28
C GLU A 50 16.56 -12.05 14.82
N LEU A 51 15.33 -11.53 14.96
CA LEU A 51 14.95 -10.18 14.59
C LEU A 51 13.94 -9.61 15.57
N ILE A 52 14.17 -8.38 16.00
CA ILE A 52 13.19 -7.56 16.73
C ILE A 52 12.91 -6.30 15.92
N VAL A 53 11.65 -5.92 15.80
CA VAL A 53 11.22 -4.67 15.18
C VAL A 53 10.56 -3.81 16.23
N GLN A 54 10.96 -2.55 16.31
CA GLN A 54 10.36 -1.53 17.14
C GLN A 54 9.63 -0.52 16.26
N CYS A 55 8.34 -0.32 16.52
CA CYS A 55 7.50 0.63 15.82
C CYS A 55 7.35 1.91 16.65
N LYS A 56 7.65 3.05 16.08
CA LYS A 56 7.56 4.36 16.73
C LYS A 56 6.60 5.26 15.95
N HIS A 57 5.35 5.25 16.39
CA HIS A 57 4.29 6.08 15.80
C HIS A 57 4.20 7.45 16.51
N TYR A 58 4.35 8.51 15.73
CA TYR A 58 4.28 9.88 16.21
C TYR A 58 3.29 10.69 15.37
N LYS A 59 2.41 11.46 16.03
CA LYS A 59 1.47 12.37 15.35
C LYS A 59 2.02 13.77 15.18
N ASN A 60 2.63 14.32 16.24
CA ASN A 60 3.12 15.71 16.30
C ASN A 60 4.46 15.79 17.04
N SER A 61 5.33 14.81 16.84
CA SER A 61 6.61 14.74 17.54
C SER A 61 7.79 15.01 16.60
N THR A 62 8.89 15.41 17.18
CA THR A 62 10.12 15.72 16.45
C THR A 62 11.09 14.54 16.47
N PHE A 63 12.12 14.60 15.61
CA PHE A 63 13.21 13.63 15.63
C PHE A 63 13.91 13.54 17.01
N ASN A 64 13.97 14.63 17.77
CA ASN A 64 14.58 14.59 19.11
C ASN A 64 13.76 13.71 20.08
N ASN A 65 12.44 13.69 19.98
CA ASN A 65 11.60 12.79 20.77
C ASN A 65 11.89 11.33 20.44
N LEU A 66 12.05 10.99 19.14
CA LEU A 66 12.45 9.66 18.71
C LEU A 66 13.83 9.29 19.32
N VAL A 67 14.81 10.16 19.22
CA VAL A 67 16.16 9.93 19.78
C VAL A 67 16.12 9.66 21.30
N SER A 68 15.35 10.44 22.04
CA SER A 68 15.21 10.27 23.49
C SER A 68 14.57 8.90 23.82
N SER A 69 13.49 8.54 23.13
CA SER A 69 12.84 7.24 23.29
C SER A 69 13.79 6.08 22.97
N LEU A 70 14.57 6.18 21.87
CA LEU A 70 15.51 5.12 21.49
C LEU A 70 16.63 4.90 22.49
N LYS A 71 17.14 5.96 23.14
CA LYS A 71 18.15 5.84 24.21
C LYS A 71 17.65 5.05 25.40
N GLU A 72 16.36 5.17 25.73
CA GLU A 72 15.73 4.37 26.80
C GLU A 72 15.53 2.91 26.36
N GLU A 73 15.11 2.70 25.10
CA GLU A 73 14.86 1.37 24.54
C GLU A 73 16.14 0.54 24.39
N VAL A 74 17.30 1.14 24.09
CA VAL A 74 18.57 0.41 23.93
C VAL A 74 18.87 -0.46 25.15
N ASN A 75 18.58 0.01 26.36
CA ASN A 75 18.79 -0.77 27.59
C ASN A 75 17.92 -2.03 27.65
N LYS A 76 16.72 -2.00 27.03
CA LYS A 76 15.83 -3.16 26.92
C LYS A 76 16.33 -4.11 25.83
N VAL A 77 16.72 -3.57 24.68
CA VAL A 77 17.28 -4.32 23.55
C VAL A 77 18.52 -5.10 23.97
N GLN A 78 19.39 -4.51 24.81
CA GLN A 78 20.56 -5.19 25.37
C GLN A 78 20.22 -6.46 26.17
N LYS A 79 19.09 -6.48 26.86
CA LYS A 79 18.63 -7.68 27.61
C LYS A 79 18.06 -8.76 26.68
N LEU A 80 17.51 -8.36 25.54
CA LEU A 80 16.89 -9.25 24.56
C LEU A 80 17.89 -9.90 23.60
N LEU A 81 19.09 -9.31 23.46
CA LEU A 81 20.19 -9.78 22.61
C LEU A 81 19.74 -10.20 21.20
N PRO A 82 19.01 -9.37 20.44
CA PRO A 82 18.61 -9.74 19.08
C PRO A 82 19.83 -9.79 18.16
N LYS A 83 19.82 -10.68 17.17
CA LYS A 83 20.83 -10.71 16.12
C LYS A 83 20.68 -9.51 15.17
N ARG A 84 19.47 -9.03 14.98
CA ARG A 84 19.14 -7.87 14.15
C ARG A 84 18.02 -7.07 14.79
N TYR A 85 18.15 -5.78 14.78
CA TYR A 85 17.15 -4.84 15.29
C TYR A 85 16.73 -3.88 14.19
N ILE A 86 15.42 -3.78 13.96
CA ILE A 86 14.84 -2.88 12.96
C ILE A 86 14.03 -1.80 13.68
N ILE A 87 14.12 -0.57 13.20
CA ILE A 87 13.29 0.54 13.65
C ILE A 87 12.41 1.00 12.50
N ALA A 88 11.12 1.09 12.76
CA ALA A 88 10.13 1.70 11.87
C ALA A 88 9.49 2.91 12.55
N SER A 89 9.54 4.05 11.90
CA SER A 89 8.98 5.30 12.43
C SER A 89 8.06 5.98 11.43
N SER A 90 6.97 6.57 11.93
CA SER A 90 6.07 7.41 11.13
C SER A 90 6.69 8.78 10.79
N LEU A 91 7.86 9.12 11.32
CA LEU A 91 8.54 10.40 11.04
C LEU A 91 9.35 10.30 9.73
N PRO A 92 9.42 11.39 8.95
CA PRO A 92 10.38 11.50 7.86
C PRO A 92 11.82 11.52 8.42
N LEU A 93 12.71 10.72 7.83
CA LEU A 93 14.08 10.59 8.29
C LEU A 93 15.09 10.98 7.20
N THR A 94 15.96 11.91 7.52
CA THR A 94 17.10 12.25 6.66
C THR A 94 18.22 11.20 6.79
N PRO A 95 19.18 11.13 5.84
CA PRO A 95 20.35 10.26 5.98
C PRO A 95 21.13 10.50 7.28
N GLN A 96 21.25 11.76 7.73
CA GLN A 96 21.89 12.13 8.99
C GLN A 96 21.10 11.59 10.19
N ASN A 97 19.76 11.63 10.12
CA ASN A 97 18.91 11.06 11.17
C ASN A 97 19.10 9.54 11.28
N LYS A 98 19.14 8.84 10.15
CA LYS A 98 19.39 7.39 10.11
C LYS A 98 20.80 7.05 10.66
N ALA A 99 21.81 7.80 10.29
CA ALA A 99 23.17 7.62 10.82
C ALA A 99 23.22 7.80 12.35
N LYS A 100 22.51 8.80 12.89
CA LYS A 100 22.40 9.02 14.33
C LYS A 100 21.66 7.89 15.06
N ILE A 101 20.60 7.37 14.49
CA ILE A 101 19.88 6.22 15.03
C ILE A 101 20.80 4.98 15.04
N LEU A 102 21.49 4.71 13.94
CA LEU A 102 22.46 3.62 13.83
C LEU A 102 23.52 3.70 14.94
N GLN A 103 24.07 4.89 15.19
CA GLN A 103 25.06 5.11 16.24
C GLN A 103 24.50 4.82 17.65
N ILE A 104 23.26 5.23 17.94
CA ILE A 104 22.60 5.03 19.24
C ILE A 104 22.34 3.55 19.49
N CYS A 105 21.88 2.82 18.47
CA CYS A 105 21.43 1.43 18.58
C CYS A 105 22.51 0.39 18.23
N ASN A 106 23.77 0.80 18.01
CA ASN A 106 24.89 -0.10 17.81
C ASN A 106 25.10 -1.00 19.07
N PRO A 107 25.35 -2.33 18.93
CA PRO A 107 25.63 -3.06 17.69
C PRO A 107 24.40 -3.77 17.06
N TYR A 108 23.19 -3.51 17.49
CA TYR A 108 22.01 -4.29 17.15
C TYR A 108 21.40 -3.92 15.78
N ILE A 109 21.51 -2.65 15.37
CA ILE A 109 21.18 -2.24 14.00
C ILE A 109 22.42 -2.45 13.13
N LEU A 110 22.27 -3.27 12.08
CA LEU A 110 23.39 -3.66 11.24
C LEU A 110 23.72 -2.63 10.17
N SER A 111 22.71 -1.91 9.68
CA SER A 111 22.90 -0.86 8.69
C SER A 111 21.75 0.16 8.70
N THR A 112 21.91 1.27 7.98
CA THR A 112 20.85 2.27 7.82
C THR A 112 19.62 1.74 7.07
N SER A 113 19.75 0.61 6.35
CA SER A 113 18.62 -0.08 5.71
C SER A 113 17.70 -0.78 6.70
N ASP A 114 18.11 -0.94 7.97
CA ASP A 114 17.27 -1.44 9.06
C ASP A 114 16.45 -0.33 9.73
N ILE A 115 16.50 0.88 9.19
CA ILE A 115 15.79 2.05 9.72
C ILE A 115 14.81 2.55 8.66
N TYR A 116 13.53 2.32 8.92
CA TYR A 116 12.43 2.70 8.03
C TYR A 116 11.77 3.98 8.55
N GLY A 117 11.84 5.06 7.79
CA GLY A 117 11.09 6.28 8.03
C GLY A 117 9.80 6.34 7.20
N LEU A 118 9.11 7.47 7.26
CA LEU A 118 7.88 7.73 6.53
C LEU A 118 8.01 7.41 5.03
N ASP A 119 9.09 7.87 4.40
CA ASP A 119 9.31 7.69 2.95
C ASP A 119 9.59 6.23 2.60
N ASP A 120 10.37 5.53 3.42
CA ASP A 120 10.68 4.11 3.22
C ASP A 120 9.42 3.26 3.31
N LEU A 121 8.57 3.51 4.31
CA LEU A 121 7.29 2.79 4.46
C LEU A 121 6.33 3.09 3.31
N ASN A 122 6.25 4.33 2.84
CA ASN A 122 5.47 4.66 1.65
C ASN A 122 5.97 3.96 0.39
N ASN A 123 7.29 3.81 0.23
CA ASN A 123 7.87 3.05 -0.87
C ASN A 123 7.48 1.55 -0.79
N LEU A 124 7.46 0.98 0.42
CA LEU A 124 6.98 -0.40 0.61
C LEU A 124 5.48 -0.55 0.32
N ILE A 125 4.64 0.43 0.69
CA ILE A 125 3.21 0.43 0.34
C ILE A 125 3.02 0.40 -1.18
N GLN A 126 3.77 1.23 -1.91
CA GLN A 126 3.72 1.22 -3.38
C GLN A 126 4.20 -0.10 -3.98
N LYS A 127 5.20 -0.74 -3.38
CA LYS A 127 5.73 -2.04 -3.79
C LYS A 127 4.75 -3.19 -3.52
N TYR A 128 3.93 -3.08 -2.47
CA TYR A 128 3.00 -4.11 -2.02
C TYR A 128 1.55 -3.63 -1.95
N PRO A 129 0.86 -3.41 -3.10
CA PRO A 129 -0.51 -2.87 -3.14
C PRO A 129 -1.54 -3.72 -2.38
N ASN A 130 -1.31 -5.02 -2.25
CA ASN A 130 -2.21 -5.89 -1.47
C ASN A 130 -2.22 -5.51 0.02
N VAL A 131 -1.06 -5.12 0.58
CA VAL A 131 -0.99 -4.64 1.96
C VAL A 131 -1.74 -3.31 2.11
N GLU A 132 -1.62 -2.41 1.12
CA GLU A 132 -2.39 -1.16 1.08
C GLU A 132 -3.90 -1.43 1.17
N ASN A 133 -4.41 -2.39 0.40
CA ASN A 133 -5.84 -2.73 0.36
C ASN A 133 -6.34 -3.31 1.68
N ASP A 134 -5.53 -4.10 2.38
CA ASP A 134 -5.89 -4.73 3.65
C ASP A 134 -5.98 -3.71 4.81
N HIS A 135 -5.33 -2.54 4.68
CA HIS A 135 -5.29 -1.49 5.71
C HIS A 135 -6.23 -0.31 5.39
N PHE A 136 -7.54 -0.54 5.48
CA PHE A 136 -8.57 0.43 5.07
C PHE A 136 -8.45 1.81 5.73
N LYS A 137 -8.01 1.90 6.99
CA LYS A 137 -7.80 3.18 7.68
C LYS A 137 -6.72 4.04 7.03
N LEU A 138 -5.75 3.41 6.39
CA LEU A 138 -4.69 4.09 5.66
C LEU A 138 -5.26 4.85 4.46
N TRP A 139 -6.06 4.19 3.62
CA TRP A 139 -6.57 4.80 2.39
C TRP A 139 -7.85 5.61 2.56
N MET A 140 -8.66 5.37 3.61
CA MET A 140 -9.85 6.19 3.90
C MET A 140 -9.53 7.67 4.18
N THR A 141 -8.32 7.99 4.57
CA THR A 141 -7.88 9.36 4.84
C THR A 141 -7.22 10.04 3.66
N SER A 142 -6.98 9.32 2.57
CA SER A 142 -6.39 9.83 1.35
C SER A 142 -7.48 10.15 0.33
N THR A 143 -7.67 11.45 0.01
CA THR A 143 -8.61 11.89 -1.03
C THR A 143 -8.32 11.23 -2.37
N ASN A 144 -7.06 11.08 -2.76
CA ASN A 144 -6.66 10.44 -4.02
C ASN A 144 -7.05 8.95 -4.07
N VAL A 145 -7.02 8.26 -2.93
CA VAL A 145 -7.41 6.85 -2.87
C VAL A 145 -8.92 6.72 -2.85
N LEU A 146 -9.63 7.61 -2.13
CA LEU A 146 -11.10 7.66 -2.15
C LEU A 146 -11.62 7.96 -3.56
N GLU A 147 -11.02 8.90 -4.28
CA GLU A 147 -11.35 9.17 -5.69
C GLU A 147 -11.12 7.93 -6.56
N ARG A 148 -9.98 7.24 -6.40
CA ARG A 148 -9.69 6.00 -7.14
C ARG A 148 -10.71 4.89 -6.85
N ILE A 149 -11.15 4.73 -5.61
CA ILE A 149 -12.17 3.76 -5.21
C ILE A 149 -13.52 4.15 -5.79
N LEU A 150 -13.92 5.41 -5.68
CA LEU A 150 -15.18 5.91 -6.25
C LEU A 150 -15.22 5.77 -7.77
N HIS A 151 -14.08 5.88 -8.45
CA HIS A 151 -13.97 5.66 -9.88
C HIS A 151 -13.74 4.20 -10.27
N SER A 152 -13.39 3.30 -9.33
CA SER A 152 -13.13 1.89 -9.62
C SER A 152 -14.37 1.18 -10.18
N ASP A 153 -15.55 1.52 -9.69
CA ASP A 153 -16.80 0.95 -10.20
C ASP A 153 -17.04 1.32 -11.66
N ILE A 154 -16.77 2.58 -12.03
CA ILE A 154 -16.87 3.08 -13.41
C ILE A 154 -15.83 2.36 -14.29
N VAL A 155 -14.61 2.19 -13.81
CA VAL A 155 -13.54 1.49 -14.55
C VAL A 155 -13.89 0.00 -14.71
N ASN A 156 -14.35 -0.66 -13.65
CA ASN A 156 -14.74 -2.06 -13.68
C ASN A 156 -15.95 -2.30 -14.61
N GLU A 157 -16.96 -1.42 -14.57
CA GLU A 157 -18.10 -1.47 -15.47
C GLU A 157 -17.66 -1.27 -16.93
N SER A 158 -16.74 -0.35 -17.18
CA SER A 158 -16.16 -0.11 -18.50
C SER A 158 -15.36 -1.31 -19.02
N VAL A 159 -14.55 -1.96 -18.18
CA VAL A 159 -13.79 -3.17 -18.52
C VAL A 159 -14.74 -4.32 -18.84
N PHE A 160 -15.75 -4.56 -18.00
CA PHE A 160 -16.76 -5.60 -18.23
C PHE A 160 -17.50 -5.35 -19.54
N LYS A 161 -17.86 -4.09 -19.83
CA LYS A 161 -18.52 -3.72 -21.08
C LYS A 161 -17.64 -3.97 -22.31
N LEU A 162 -16.35 -3.68 -22.22
CA LEU A 162 -15.40 -3.97 -23.29
C LEU A 162 -15.22 -5.48 -23.54
N GLU A 163 -15.22 -6.31 -22.50
CA GLU A 163 -15.19 -7.76 -22.64
C GLU A 163 -16.46 -8.26 -23.33
N GLU A 164 -17.63 -7.76 -22.92
CA GLU A 164 -18.92 -8.09 -23.55
C GLU A 164 -18.94 -7.71 -25.04
N ILE A 165 -18.45 -6.52 -25.38
CA ILE A 165 -18.32 -6.04 -26.77
C ILE A 165 -17.35 -6.95 -27.54
N THR A 166 -16.22 -7.31 -26.96
CA THR A 166 -15.22 -8.19 -27.60
C THR A 166 -15.82 -9.56 -27.95
N GLU A 167 -16.63 -10.13 -27.07
CA GLU A 167 -17.35 -11.38 -27.35
C GLU A 167 -18.43 -11.21 -28.42
N LYS A 168 -19.11 -10.06 -28.44
CA LYS A 168 -20.11 -9.75 -29.50
C LYS A 168 -19.45 -9.59 -30.87
N ILE A 169 -18.27 -8.97 -30.96
CA ILE A 169 -17.51 -8.79 -32.21
C ILE A 169 -17.24 -10.14 -32.86
N LYS A 170 -16.89 -11.18 -32.09
CA LYS A 170 -16.60 -12.51 -32.62
C LYS A 170 -17.81 -13.16 -33.32
N ARG A 171 -19.03 -12.76 -32.96
CA ARG A 171 -20.33 -13.31 -33.51
C ARG A 171 -21.01 -12.31 -34.45
N PHE A 172 -20.46 -11.12 -34.61
CA PHE A 172 -21.07 -10.09 -35.42
C PHE A 172 -20.96 -10.42 -36.92
N VAL A 173 -22.08 -10.34 -37.62
CA VAL A 173 -22.11 -10.47 -39.06
C VAL A 173 -22.25 -9.07 -39.66
N PRO A 174 -21.19 -8.59 -40.38
CA PRO A 174 -21.24 -7.27 -41.00
C PRO A 174 -22.41 -7.11 -41.95
N ASN A 175 -23.03 -5.98 -41.93
CA ASN A 175 -24.09 -5.62 -42.86
C ASN A 175 -23.81 -4.23 -43.48
N PRO A 176 -24.46 -3.90 -44.66
CA PRO A 176 -24.19 -2.63 -45.36
C PRO A 176 -24.49 -1.37 -44.55
N SER A 177 -25.28 -1.50 -43.44
CA SER A 177 -25.58 -0.36 -42.55
C SER A 177 -24.36 0.07 -41.71
N LEU A 178 -23.44 -0.85 -41.40
CA LEU A 178 -22.21 -0.53 -40.69
C LEU A 178 -21.32 0.40 -41.51
N ASP A 179 -21.08 0.08 -42.78
CA ASP A 179 -20.26 0.90 -43.68
C ASP A 179 -20.86 2.28 -43.89
N LYS A 180 -22.18 2.35 -44.05
CA LYS A 180 -22.91 3.64 -44.15
C LYS A 180 -22.75 4.49 -42.86
N ALA A 181 -22.96 3.87 -41.69
CA ALA A 181 -22.83 4.54 -40.41
C ALA A 181 -21.37 5.08 -40.23
N HIS A 182 -20.39 4.29 -40.60
CA HIS A 182 -18.97 4.67 -40.52
C HIS A 182 -18.62 5.85 -41.45
N LEU A 183 -19.15 5.88 -42.69
CA LEU A 183 -18.96 6.99 -43.61
C LEU A 183 -19.60 8.28 -43.11
N ILE A 184 -20.80 8.21 -42.56
CA ILE A 184 -21.49 9.35 -41.98
C ILE A 184 -20.73 9.89 -40.77
N LEU A 185 -20.32 8.97 -39.84
CA LEU A 185 -19.59 9.32 -38.64
C LEU A 185 -18.26 10.02 -38.96
N LYS A 186 -17.51 9.53 -39.97
CA LYS A 186 -16.25 10.13 -40.42
C LYS A 186 -16.44 11.51 -41.01
N LYS A 187 -17.58 11.76 -41.69
CA LYS A 187 -17.84 13.03 -42.34
C LYS A 187 -18.43 14.09 -41.41
N GLU A 188 -19.42 13.66 -40.59
CA GLU A 188 -20.25 14.57 -39.80
C GLU A 188 -19.93 14.52 -38.28
N ASN A 189 -19.01 13.67 -37.85
CA ASN A 189 -18.67 13.40 -36.42
C ASN A 189 -19.87 12.97 -35.55
N CYS A 190 -21.00 12.64 -36.14
CA CYS A 190 -22.21 12.21 -35.47
C CYS A 190 -23.04 11.35 -36.41
N VAL A 191 -23.67 10.29 -35.87
CA VAL A 191 -24.58 9.41 -36.59
C VAL A 191 -25.76 9.03 -35.70
N VAL A 192 -26.96 9.06 -36.27
CA VAL A 192 -28.19 8.58 -35.59
C VAL A 192 -28.64 7.28 -36.23
N ILE A 193 -28.69 6.22 -35.40
CA ILE A 193 -29.15 4.88 -35.82
C ILE A 193 -30.60 4.71 -35.41
N SER A 194 -31.50 4.60 -36.40
CA SER A 194 -32.93 4.39 -36.17
C SER A 194 -33.41 3.08 -36.80
N GLY A 195 -34.49 2.51 -36.26
CA GLY A 195 -35.08 1.27 -36.75
C GLY A 195 -36.03 0.62 -35.74
N ALA A 196 -36.72 -0.43 -36.12
CA ALA A 196 -37.64 -1.19 -35.27
C ALA A 196 -36.94 -1.79 -34.04
N PRO A 197 -37.66 -2.09 -32.95
CA PRO A 197 -37.10 -2.85 -31.82
C PRO A 197 -36.49 -4.20 -32.27
N GLY A 198 -35.34 -4.58 -31.65
CA GLY A 198 -34.74 -5.89 -31.93
C GLY A 198 -33.87 -6.01 -33.19
N VAL A 199 -33.75 -4.99 -34.03
CA VAL A 199 -32.94 -5.03 -35.28
C VAL A 199 -31.43 -4.86 -35.09
N GLY A 200 -30.92 -4.88 -33.87
CA GLY A 200 -29.47 -4.82 -33.60
C GLY A 200 -28.84 -3.41 -33.60
N LYS A 201 -29.64 -2.34 -33.36
CA LYS A 201 -29.11 -0.96 -33.31
C LYS A 201 -27.99 -0.75 -32.30
N THR A 202 -28.17 -1.27 -31.10
CA THR A 202 -27.16 -1.20 -30.02
C THR A 202 -25.90 -1.95 -30.44
N THR A 203 -26.02 -3.14 -30.99
CA THR A 203 -24.87 -3.91 -31.47
C THR A 203 -24.13 -3.16 -32.58
N LEU A 204 -24.86 -2.49 -33.51
CA LEU A 204 -24.25 -1.72 -34.57
C LEU A 204 -23.51 -0.48 -34.03
N ALA A 205 -23.98 0.12 -32.95
CA ALA A 205 -23.33 1.26 -32.29
C ALA A 205 -22.11 0.87 -31.46
N GLU A 206 -22.02 -0.39 -31.03
CA GLU A 206 -20.90 -0.96 -30.27
C GLU A 206 -19.76 -1.46 -31.17
N MET A 207 -19.99 -1.61 -32.49
CA MET A 207 -19.02 -2.02 -33.52
C MET A 207 -18.29 -0.84 -34.15
#